data_e08bd4ae80ff9a8e594267b1110b39a5
#
_entry.id   e08bd4ae80ff9a8e594267b1110b39a5
#
_cell.length_a   1.000
_cell.length_b   1.000
_cell.length_c   1.000
_cell.angle_alpha   90.00
_cell.angle_beta   90.00
_cell.angle_gamma   90.00
#
_symmetry.space_group_name_H-M   'P 1'
#
loop_
_entity.id
_entity.type
_entity.pdbx_description
1 polymer ?
#
loop_
_entity_poly.entity_id
_entity_poly.type
_entity_poly.pdbx_seq_one_letter_code
_entity_poly.pdbx_strand_id
1 'polypeptide(L)'
;MFEGLAIYNMLREYKGKVTVKVLGLSASAASIVAMAGDEIQIARSGFLMIHNSWTIAMGNRHQFRGLADTLEPFDAAMADIYSARTGEDIEAMKALMDGETWINGSAAVEQGFADSLLASDEVQEGAKASANFAAAKKLDVILAKQGMPRSERRALIQEIKSSTPSATQPGTHDAADNLADLAEPIADLERALARFSAAAIK
;
A
#
# COMPACT_ATOMS: atom_id res chain seq x y z
N MET A 1 -20.46 -13.96 -7.01
CA MET A 1 -19.61 -14.57 -8.06
C MET A 1 -20.06 -14.15 -9.46
N PHE A 2 -21.26 -14.49 -9.89
CA PHE A 2 -21.75 -14.23 -11.26
C PHE A 2 -21.63 -12.77 -11.69
N GLU A 3 -21.98 -11.85 -10.82
CA GLU A 3 -21.86 -10.41 -11.05
C GLU A 3 -20.39 -9.99 -11.28
N GLY A 4 -19.45 -10.60 -10.54
CA GLY A 4 -18.03 -10.31 -10.70
C GLY A 4 -17.50 -10.72 -12.07
N LEU A 5 -17.85 -11.92 -12.54
CA LEU A 5 -17.50 -12.38 -13.88
C LEU A 5 -18.16 -11.53 -14.98
N ALA A 6 -19.43 -11.13 -14.78
CA ALA A 6 -20.11 -10.25 -15.72
C ALA A 6 -19.42 -8.87 -15.82
N ILE A 7 -19.07 -8.26 -14.68
CA ILE A 7 -18.35 -6.98 -14.64
C ILE A 7 -16.96 -7.12 -15.28
N TYR A 8 -16.22 -8.22 -14.97
CA TYR A 8 -14.94 -8.52 -15.60
C TYR A 8 -15.07 -8.51 -17.13
N ASN A 9 -16.02 -9.28 -17.68
CA ASN A 9 -16.24 -9.35 -19.13
C ASN A 9 -16.64 -8.00 -19.72
N MET A 10 -17.53 -7.24 -19.07
CA MET A 10 -17.91 -5.89 -19.52
C MET A 10 -16.73 -4.94 -19.61
N LEU A 11 -15.81 -5.00 -18.63
CA LEU A 11 -14.58 -4.19 -18.63
C LEU A 11 -13.61 -4.66 -19.72
N ARG A 12 -13.50 -5.97 -19.98
CA ARG A 12 -12.67 -6.52 -21.06
C ARG A 12 -13.20 -6.17 -22.46
N GLU A 13 -14.50 -6.02 -22.64
CA GLU A 13 -15.11 -5.57 -23.88
C GLU A 13 -15.03 -4.05 -24.10
N TYR A 14 -14.66 -3.29 -23.06
CA TYR A 14 -14.52 -1.85 -23.17
C TYR A 14 -13.33 -1.49 -24.07
N LYS A 15 -13.54 -0.62 -25.08
CA LYS A 15 -12.52 -0.28 -26.08
C LYS A 15 -11.46 0.71 -25.60
N GLY A 16 -11.71 1.39 -24.49
CA GLY A 16 -10.75 2.32 -23.88
C GLY A 16 -9.83 1.59 -22.89
N LYS A 17 -8.73 2.23 -22.50
CA LYS A 17 -7.81 1.70 -21.48
C LYS A 17 -8.52 1.65 -20.11
N VAL A 18 -8.47 0.50 -19.47
CA VAL A 18 -8.97 0.29 -18.10
C VAL A 18 -7.77 0.28 -17.15
N THR A 19 -7.70 1.26 -16.27
CA THR A 19 -6.70 1.29 -15.18
C THR A 19 -7.40 0.99 -13.86
N VAL A 20 -6.99 -0.08 -13.19
CA VAL A 20 -7.49 -0.48 -11.88
C VAL A 20 -6.53 0.00 -10.79
N LYS A 21 -7.08 0.61 -9.73
CA LYS A 21 -6.32 1.01 -8.54
C LYS A 21 -6.88 0.33 -7.30
N VAL A 22 -6.13 -0.63 -6.76
CA VAL A 22 -6.48 -1.31 -5.51
C VAL A 22 -5.95 -0.47 -4.34
N LEU A 23 -6.83 0.34 -3.74
CA LEU A 23 -6.46 1.27 -2.67
C LEU A 23 -6.43 0.62 -1.27
N GLY A 24 -7.07 -0.52 -1.11
CA GLY A 24 -7.16 -1.25 0.15
C GLY A 24 -7.33 -2.74 -0.09
N LEU A 25 -8.54 -3.24 -0.10
CA LEU A 25 -8.85 -4.65 -0.28
C LEU A 25 -9.63 -4.90 -1.57
N SER A 26 -9.15 -5.85 -2.38
CA SER A 26 -9.87 -6.41 -3.52
C SER A 26 -9.97 -7.93 -3.32
N ALA A 27 -11.07 -8.39 -2.73
CA ALA A 27 -11.25 -9.77 -2.30
C ALA A 27 -12.35 -10.48 -3.10
N SER A 28 -12.20 -11.81 -3.30
CA SER A 28 -13.22 -12.65 -3.91
C SER A 28 -13.63 -12.14 -5.30
N ALA A 29 -14.91 -11.92 -5.54
CA ALA A 29 -15.41 -11.38 -6.81
C ALA A 29 -14.74 -10.05 -7.22
N ALA A 30 -14.34 -9.20 -6.26
CA ALA A 30 -13.65 -7.96 -6.56
C ALA A 30 -12.23 -8.21 -7.11
N SER A 31 -11.55 -9.27 -6.69
CA SER A 31 -10.24 -9.61 -7.26
C SER A 31 -10.36 -10.05 -8.72
N ILE A 32 -11.43 -10.77 -9.09
CA ILE A 32 -11.72 -11.09 -10.50
C ILE A 32 -11.98 -9.81 -11.31
N VAL A 33 -12.80 -8.89 -10.80
CA VAL A 33 -13.04 -7.60 -11.46
C VAL A 33 -11.74 -6.83 -11.66
N ALA A 34 -10.84 -6.85 -10.67
CA ALA A 34 -9.55 -6.19 -10.77
C ALA A 34 -8.68 -6.73 -11.92
N MET A 35 -8.74 -8.04 -12.21
CA MET A 35 -7.98 -8.66 -13.30
C MET A 35 -8.41 -8.18 -14.69
N ALA A 36 -9.53 -7.47 -14.81
CA ALA A 36 -9.96 -6.89 -16.08
C ALA A 36 -9.14 -5.66 -16.50
N GLY A 37 -8.31 -5.10 -15.61
CA GLY A 37 -7.48 -3.94 -15.90
C GLY A 37 -6.41 -4.22 -16.94
N ASP A 38 -6.24 -3.30 -17.90
CA ASP A 38 -5.07 -3.27 -18.77
C ASP A 38 -3.82 -2.85 -17.99
N GLU A 39 -4.04 -2.07 -16.93
CA GLU A 39 -3.04 -1.67 -15.95
C GLU A 39 -3.63 -1.79 -14.55
N ILE A 40 -2.97 -2.52 -13.68
CA ILE A 40 -3.39 -2.72 -12.28
C ILE A 40 -2.32 -2.16 -11.35
N GLN A 41 -2.70 -1.14 -10.60
CA GLN A 41 -1.87 -0.53 -9.55
C GLN A 41 -2.43 -0.90 -8.18
N ILE A 42 -1.57 -1.26 -7.23
CA ILE A 42 -1.99 -1.63 -5.88
C ILE A 42 -1.26 -0.81 -4.83
N ALA A 43 -1.97 -0.39 -3.77
CA ALA A 43 -1.31 0.20 -2.61
C ALA A 43 -0.37 -0.81 -1.97
N ARG A 44 0.78 -0.36 -1.45
CA ARG A 44 1.74 -1.23 -0.73
C ARG A 44 1.07 -1.94 0.46
N SER A 45 0.15 -1.26 1.12
CA SER A 45 -0.67 -1.80 2.22
C SER A 45 -1.99 -2.42 1.73
N GLY A 46 -2.21 -2.48 0.42
CA GLY A 46 -3.37 -3.11 -0.18
C GLY A 46 -3.25 -4.63 -0.20
N PHE A 47 -4.38 -5.29 -0.38
CA PHE A 47 -4.46 -6.75 -0.46
C PHE A 47 -5.37 -7.18 -1.60
N LEU A 48 -4.99 -8.27 -2.24
CA LEU A 48 -5.89 -9.14 -2.98
C LEU A 48 -6.21 -10.35 -2.11
N MET A 49 -7.41 -10.92 -2.24
CA MET A 49 -7.73 -12.22 -1.68
C MET A 49 -8.45 -13.05 -2.74
N ILE A 50 -7.91 -14.23 -2.98
CA ILE A 50 -8.42 -15.18 -3.94
C ILE A 50 -8.83 -16.49 -3.25
N HIS A 51 -9.96 -17.04 -3.63
CA HIS A 51 -10.50 -18.28 -3.09
C HIS A 51 -11.50 -18.91 -4.06
N ASN A 52 -11.84 -20.16 -3.83
CA ASN A 52 -12.87 -20.87 -4.58
C ASN A 52 -14.25 -20.26 -4.39
N SER A 53 -15.13 -20.49 -5.33
CA SER A 53 -16.54 -20.14 -5.22
C SER A 53 -17.16 -20.87 -4.02
N TRP A 54 -18.00 -20.18 -3.27
CA TRP A 54 -18.67 -20.78 -2.12
C TRP A 54 -20.15 -20.43 -2.05
N THR A 55 -20.91 -21.29 -1.40
CA THR A 55 -22.33 -21.07 -1.15
C THR A 55 -22.76 -21.75 0.14
N ILE A 56 -23.91 -21.39 0.65
CA ILE A 56 -24.57 -22.05 1.76
C ILE A 56 -25.69 -22.90 1.19
N ALA A 57 -25.73 -24.18 1.58
CA ALA A 57 -26.75 -25.10 1.13
C ALA A 57 -27.16 -26.07 2.25
N MET A 58 -28.38 -26.56 2.14
CA MET A 58 -28.90 -27.65 2.96
C MET A 58 -29.33 -28.79 2.05
N GLY A 59 -29.00 -30.03 2.42
CA GLY A 59 -29.35 -31.19 1.59
C GLY A 59 -28.73 -32.48 2.08
N ASN A 60 -29.00 -33.53 1.35
CA ASN A 60 -28.37 -34.83 1.55
C ASN A 60 -27.05 -34.94 0.75
N ARG A 61 -26.33 -36.08 0.93
CA ARG A 61 -25.03 -36.33 0.29
C ARG A 61 -25.02 -36.18 -1.23
N HIS A 62 -26.13 -36.51 -1.90
CA HIS A 62 -26.23 -36.43 -3.36
C HIS A 62 -26.37 -35.00 -3.83
N GLN A 63 -27.14 -34.20 -3.09
CA GLN A 63 -27.32 -32.77 -3.35
C GLN A 63 -26.00 -32.02 -3.13
N PHE A 64 -25.24 -32.33 -2.08
CA PHE A 64 -23.91 -31.70 -1.85
C PHE A 64 -22.91 -32.09 -2.96
N ARG A 65 -22.91 -33.34 -3.46
CA ARG A 65 -22.04 -33.69 -4.59
C ARG A 65 -22.44 -32.93 -5.85
N GLY A 66 -23.72 -32.89 -6.20
CA GLY A 66 -24.18 -32.11 -7.35
C GLY A 66 -23.92 -30.63 -7.23
N LEU A 67 -23.93 -30.06 -6.00
CA LEU A 67 -23.55 -28.68 -5.78
C LEU A 67 -22.05 -28.49 -6.00
N ALA A 68 -21.19 -29.38 -5.50
CA ALA A 68 -19.75 -29.32 -5.74
C ALA A 68 -19.45 -29.38 -7.25
N ASP A 69 -20.07 -30.32 -7.98
CA ASP A 69 -19.93 -30.40 -9.44
C ASP A 69 -20.40 -29.13 -10.17
N THR A 70 -21.33 -28.38 -9.57
CA THR A 70 -21.81 -27.09 -10.11
C THR A 70 -20.82 -25.97 -9.87
N LEU A 71 -20.10 -25.96 -8.75
CA LEU A 71 -19.13 -24.91 -8.40
C LEU A 71 -17.81 -25.06 -9.16
N GLU A 72 -17.39 -26.29 -9.47
CA GLU A 72 -16.12 -26.58 -10.13
C GLU A 72 -15.87 -25.78 -11.44
N PRO A 73 -16.82 -25.64 -12.39
CA PRO A 73 -16.62 -24.81 -13.57
C PRO A 73 -16.37 -23.34 -13.28
N PHE A 74 -16.92 -22.81 -12.19
CA PHE A 74 -16.67 -21.42 -11.79
C PHE A 74 -15.27 -21.25 -11.22
N ASP A 75 -14.81 -22.20 -10.42
CA ASP A 75 -13.45 -22.21 -9.88
C ASP A 75 -12.43 -22.33 -11.02
N ALA A 76 -12.70 -23.19 -12.01
CA ALA A 76 -11.88 -23.33 -13.20
C ALA A 76 -11.80 -22.00 -14.00
N ALA A 77 -12.93 -21.33 -14.21
CA ALA A 77 -12.97 -20.03 -14.91
C ALA A 77 -12.20 -18.93 -14.16
N MET A 78 -12.27 -18.92 -12.84
CA MET A 78 -11.52 -17.96 -12.02
C MET A 78 -10.01 -18.25 -12.07
N ALA A 79 -9.63 -19.51 -11.96
CA ALA A 79 -8.23 -19.95 -12.06
C ALA A 79 -7.63 -19.57 -13.42
N ASP A 80 -8.41 -19.71 -14.51
CA ASP A 80 -8.00 -19.30 -15.86
C ASP A 80 -7.76 -17.79 -15.95
N ILE A 81 -8.63 -16.97 -15.38
CA ILE A 81 -8.47 -15.51 -15.33
C ILE A 81 -7.18 -15.13 -14.59
N TYR A 82 -6.90 -15.74 -13.43
CA TYR A 82 -5.69 -15.47 -12.67
C TYR A 82 -4.43 -15.94 -13.41
N SER A 83 -4.49 -17.13 -14.02
CA SER A 83 -3.40 -17.69 -14.84
C SER A 83 -3.10 -16.78 -16.04
N ALA A 84 -4.12 -16.34 -16.77
CA ALA A 84 -3.96 -15.41 -17.89
C ALA A 84 -3.35 -14.06 -17.46
N ARG A 85 -3.65 -13.60 -16.25
CA ARG A 85 -3.12 -12.34 -15.72
C ARG A 85 -1.67 -12.46 -15.24
N THR A 86 -1.36 -13.51 -14.49
CA THR A 86 -0.03 -13.70 -13.85
C THR A 86 0.99 -14.35 -14.77
N GLY A 87 0.53 -15.12 -15.75
CA GLY A 87 1.37 -15.99 -16.58
C GLY A 87 1.77 -17.29 -15.87
N GLU A 88 1.29 -17.53 -14.64
CA GLU A 88 1.54 -18.74 -13.89
C GLU A 88 0.61 -19.90 -14.32
N ASP A 89 0.99 -21.13 -14.00
CA ASP A 89 0.21 -22.32 -14.33
C ASP A 89 -1.16 -22.30 -13.62
N ILE A 90 -2.18 -22.79 -14.33
CA ILE A 90 -3.57 -22.83 -13.84
C ILE A 90 -3.71 -23.69 -12.56
N GLU A 91 -2.92 -24.77 -12.43
CA GLU A 91 -2.92 -25.60 -11.23
C GLU A 91 -2.30 -24.88 -10.03
N ALA A 92 -1.32 -24.01 -10.26
CA ALA A 92 -0.79 -23.13 -9.22
C ALA A 92 -1.87 -22.15 -8.74
N MET A 93 -2.66 -21.56 -9.66
CA MET A 93 -3.76 -20.68 -9.31
C MET A 93 -4.87 -21.40 -8.53
N LYS A 94 -5.23 -22.61 -8.93
CA LYS A 94 -6.17 -23.46 -8.17
C LYS A 94 -5.68 -23.73 -6.75
N ALA A 95 -4.40 -24.06 -6.58
CA ALA A 95 -3.82 -24.30 -5.26
C ALA A 95 -3.86 -23.04 -4.36
N LEU A 96 -3.62 -21.86 -4.92
CA LEU A 96 -3.76 -20.60 -4.19
C LEU A 96 -5.22 -20.32 -3.81
N MET A 97 -6.18 -20.64 -4.68
CA MET A 97 -7.61 -20.49 -4.42
C MET A 97 -8.09 -21.47 -3.34
N ASP A 98 -7.65 -22.73 -3.40
CA ASP A 98 -7.93 -23.77 -2.39
C ASP A 98 -7.45 -23.35 -0.99
N GLY A 99 -6.33 -22.63 -0.95
CA GLY A 99 -5.72 -22.13 0.28
C GLY A 99 -6.32 -20.80 0.80
N GLU A 100 -7.32 -20.21 0.14
CA GLU A 100 -7.83 -18.87 0.45
C GLU A 100 -6.68 -17.89 0.67
N THR A 101 -6.00 -17.55 -0.42
CA THR A 101 -4.72 -16.84 -0.34
C THR A 101 -4.90 -15.31 -0.28
N TRP A 102 -4.25 -14.71 0.70
CA TRP A 102 -4.17 -13.25 0.90
C TRP A 102 -2.82 -12.75 0.39
N ILE A 103 -2.85 -11.85 -0.59
CA ILE A 103 -1.68 -11.37 -1.33
C ILE A 103 -1.54 -9.87 -1.06
N ASN A 104 -0.49 -9.46 -0.36
CA ASN A 104 -0.21 -8.03 -0.12
C ASN A 104 0.29 -7.32 -1.38
N GLY A 105 0.31 -5.98 -1.36
CA GLY A 105 0.63 -5.18 -2.54
C GLY A 105 1.98 -5.51 -3.18
N SER A 106 3.03 -5.74 -2.39
CA SER A 106 4.35 -6.08 -2.94
C SER A 106 4.36 -7.47 -3.57
N ALA A 107 3.76 -8.46 -2.90
CA ALA A 107 3.61 -9.81 -3.44
C ALA A 107 2.72 -9.86 -4.68
N ALA A 108 1.68 -9.01 -4.74
CA ALA A 108 0.81 -8.91 -5.92
C ALA A 108 1.57 -8.44 -7.16
N VAL A 109 2.52 -7.52 -7.01
CA VAL A 109 3.39 -7.08 -8.11
C VAL A 109 4.40 -8.18 -8.46
N GLU A 110 5.04 -8.79 -7.47
CA GLU A 110 6.04 -9.85 -7.67
C GLU A 110 5.45 -11.08 -8.37
N GLN A 111 4.20 -11.45 -8.03
CA GLN A 111 3.49 -12.60 -8.61
C GLN A 111 2.68 -12.25 -9.88
N GLY A 112 2.75 -11.03 -10.39
CA GLY A 112 2.10 -10.64 -11.63
C GLY A 112 0.61 -10.33 -11.54
N PHE A 113 0.00 -10.33 -10.36
CA PHE A 113 -1.39 -9.91 -10.19
C PHE A 113 -1.59 -8.40 -10.41
N ALA A 114 -0.57 -7.60 -10.10
CA ALA A 114 -0.55 -6.17 -10.35
C ALA A 114 0.72 -5.78 -11.14
N ASP A 115 0.65 -4.68 -11.90
CA ASP A 115 1.78 -4.19 -12.70
C ASP A 115 2.74 -3.34 -11.88
N SER A 116 2.23 -2.57 -10.90
CA SER A 116 3.04 -1.69 -10.08
C SER A 116 2.36 -1.38 -8.74
N LEU A 117 3.16 -0.89 -7.81
CA LEU A 117 2.63 -0.19 -6.65
C LEU A 117 2.08 1.17 -7.09
N LEU A 118 1.14 1.74 -6.30
CA LEU A 118 0.70 3.11 -6.51
C LEU A 118 1.89 4.06 -6.40
N ALA A 119 1.96 5.07 -7.25
CA ALA A 119 3.05 6.05 -7.29
C ALA A 119 3.29 6.75 -5.93
N SER A 120 2.24 6.91 -5.13
CA SER A 120 2.34 7.43 -3.76
C SER A 120 3.07 6.49 -2.79
N ASP A 121 3.14 5.20 -3.12
CA ASP A 121 3.75 4.13 -2.32
C ASP A 121 5.08 3.65 -2.90
N GLU A 122 5.42 4.09 -4.11
CA GLU A 122 6.73 3.86 -4.69
C GLU A 122 7.77 4.62 -3.86
N VAL A 123 8.52 3.88 -3.05
CA VAL A 123 9.76 4.38 -2.49
C VAL A 123 10.72 4.45 -3.67
N GLN A 124 10.97 5.65 -4.21
CA GLN A 124 12.01 5.85 -5.20
C GLN A 124 13.31 5.27 -4.62
N GLU A 125 13.80 4.16 -5.16
CA GLU A 125 15.13 3.65 -4.87
C GLU A 125 16.11 4.74 -5.33
N GLY A 126 16.66 5.48 -4.35
CA GLY A 126 17.51 6.63 -4.61
C GLY A 126 16.97 7.96 -4.10
N ALA A 127 15.68 8.11 -3.82
CA ALA A 127 15.25 9.09 -2.86
C ALA A 127 15.74 8.57 -1.49
N LYS A 128 16.97 8.94 -1.09
CA LYS A 128 17.32 9.02 0.33
C LYS A 128 16.10 9.70 0.94
N ALA A 129 15.29 8.96 1.70
CA ALA A 129 14.21 9.55 2.50
C ALA A 129 14.84 10.78 3.10
N SER A 130 14.40 11.98 2.69
CA SER A 130 15.22 13.16 2.86
C SER A 130 15.64 13.12 4.31
N ALA A 131 16.90 13.42 4.61
CA ALA A 131 17.44 13.34 5.99
C ALA A 131 16.44 13.98 6.96
N ASN A 132 15.68 14.94 6.48
CA ASN A 132 14.56 15.63 7.09
C ASN A 132 13.34 14.72 7.41
N PHE A 133 12.99 13.72 6.58
CA PHE A 133 11.89 12.82 6.91
C PHE A 133 12.29 11.81 7.98
N ALA A 134 13.50 11.27 7.90
CA ALA A 134 14.04 10.36 8.92
C ALA A 134 14.26 11.11 10.25
N ALA A 135 14.74 12.35 10.22
CA ALA A 135 14.88 13.21 11.39
C ALA A 135 13.51 13.54 12.01
N ALA A 136 12.51 13.94 11.21
CA ALA A 136 11.17 14.21 11.69
C ALA A 136 10.51 12.99 12.34
N LYS A 137 10.71 11.79 11.79
CA LYS A 137 10.20 10.53 12.37
C LYS A 137 10.90 10.17 13.68
N LYS A 138 12.23 10.36 13.76
CA LYS A 138 12.98 10.18 15.02
C LYS A 138 12.53 11.17 16.08
N LEU A 139 12.33 12.44 15.71
CA LEU A 139 11.83 13.48 16.61
C LEU A 139 10.42 13.13 17.13
N ASP A 140 9.50 12.68 16.28
CA ASP A 140 8.16 12.26 16.71
C ASP A 140 8.20 11.14 17.76
N VAL A 141 9.09 10.16 17.57
CA VAL A 141 9.27 9.06 18.52
C VAL A 141 9.85 9.55 19.86
N ILE A 142 10.82 10.47 19.82
CA ILE A 142 11.43 11.03 21.04
C ILE A 142 10.37 11.84 21.83
N LEU A 143 9.64 12.72 21.15
CA LEU A 143 8.59 13.53 21.77
C LEU A 143 7.42 12.68 22.28
N ALA A 144 7.10 11.56 21.63
CA ALA A 144 6.12 10.60 22.12
C ALA A 144 6.57 9.94 23.43
N LYS A 145 7.85 9.59 23.56
CA LYS A 145 8.42 9.03 24.80
C LYS A 145 8.45 10.05 25.96
N GLN A 146 8.47 11.34 25.64
CA GLN A 146 8.38 12.44 26.60
C GLN A 146 6.92 12.74 27.02
N GLY A 147 5.94 11.98 26.52
CA GLY A 147 4.52 12.14 26.87
C GLY A 147 3.81 13.28 26.13
N MET A 148 4.43 13.89 25.11
CA MET A 148 3.81 14.99 24.37
C MET A 148 2.60 14.50 23.55
N PRO A 149 1.44 15.19 23.62
CA PRO A 149 0.24 14.83 22.84
C PRO A 149 0.49 14.84 21.33
N ARG A 150 -0.19 13.96 20.61
CA ARG A 150 0.00 13.79 19.15
C ARG A 150 -0.26 15.08 18.34
N SER A 151 -1.21 15.90 18.79
CA SER A 151 -1.53 17.20 18.17
C SER A 151 -0.35 18.16 18.23
N GLU A 152 0.27 18.28 19.40
CA GLU A 152 1.41 19.17 19.65
C GLU A 152 2.66 18.71 18.89
N ARG A 153 2.94 17.40 18.88
CA ARG A 153 4.03 16.83 18.09
C ARG A 153 3.91 17.13 16.60
N ARG A 154 2.68 17.02 16.05
CA ARG A 154 2.43 17.34 14.64
C ARG A 154 2.64 18.81 14.35
N ALA A 155 2.16 19.71 15.21
CA ALA A 155 2.33 21.14 15.04
C ALA A 155 3.82 21.52 15.06
N LEU A 156 4.58 21.01 16.02
CA LEU A 156 6.02 21.26 16.14
C LEU A 156 6.82 20.74 14.93
N ILE A 157 6.53 19.53 14.47
CA ILE A 157 7.20 18.95 13.29
C ILE A 157 6.86 19.75 12.02
N GLN A 158 5.65 20.28 11.92
CA GLN A 158 5.23 21.09 10.78
C GLN A 158 5.89 22.48 10.80
N GLU A 159 6.05 23.07 11.95
CA GLU A 159 6.77 24.34 12.14
C GLU A 159 8.25 24.19 11.76
N ILE A 160 8.93 23.13 12.21
CA ILE A 160 10.32 22.82 11.83
C ILE A 160 10.44 22.62 10.31
N LYS A 161 9.48 21.96 9.66
CA LYS A 161 9.47 21.78 8.20
C LYS A 161 9.28 23.07 7.42
N SER A 162 8.48 23.98 7.94
CA SER A 162 8.21 25.28 7.29
C SER A 162 9.33 26.30 7.49
N SER A 163 10.12 26.17 8.55
CA SER A 163 11.26 27.04 8.85
C SER A 163 12.57 26.61 8.16
N THR A 164 12.60 25.44 7.48
CA THR A 164 13.78 25.00 6.73
C THR A 164 13.73 25.57 5.31
N PRO A 165 14.67 26.44 4.87
CA PRO A 165 14.69 26.99 3.50
C PRO A 165 14.80 25.86 2.48
N SER A 166 13.93 25.89 1.44
CA SER A 166 13.98 24.96 0.32
C SER A 166 15.26 25.19 -0.48
N ALA A 167 16.21 24.24 -0.40
CA ALA A 167 17.39 24.24 -1.23
C ALA A 167 17.00 23.87 -2.68
N THR A 168 16.68 24.86 -3.48
CA THR A 168 16.58 24.75 -4.95
C THR A 168 17.71 25.55 -5.57
N GLN A 169 18.80 24.91 -5.90
CA GLN A 169 19.61 24.92 -7.14
C GLN A 169 21.05 24.44 -6.88
N PRO A 170 21.70 23.68 -7.77
CA PRO A 170 23.09 23.29 -7.62
C PRO A 170 23.99 24.44 -8.06
N GLY A 171 24.42 25.26 -7.10
CA GLY A 171 25.48 26.26 -7.24
C GLY A 171 26.69 25.77 -6.46
N THR A 172 27.82 25.67 -7.13
CA THR A 172 29.13 25.39 -6.57
C THR A 172 29.48 26.40 -5.47
N HIS A 173 29.44 25.99 -4.21
CA HIS A 173 30.09 26.71 -3.11
C HIS A 173 30.67 25.72 -2.09
N ASP A 174 31.85 26.09 -1.59
CA ASP A 174 32.72 25.30 -0.71
C ASP A 174 32.04 24.87 0.61
N ALA A 175 32.40 23.66 1.05
CA ALA A 175 31.85 23.00 2.24
C ALA A 175 32.25 23.63 3.59
N ALA A 176 32.96 24.73 3.60
CA ALA A 176 33.45 25.38 4.83
C ALA A 176 32.49 26.41 5.44
N ASP A 177 31.59 27.02 4.64
CA ASP A 177 30.69 28.08 5.10
C ASP A 177 29.39 27.62 5.76
N ASN A 178 29.05 26.32 5.68
CA ASN A 178 27.77 25.82 6.18
C ASN A 178 27.70 25.53 7.69
N LEU A 179 28.81 25.61 8.44
CA LEU A 179 28.82 25.32 9.88
C LEU A 179 28.42 26.53 10.73
N ALA A 180 28.61 27.74 10.21
CA ALA A 180 28.25 29.00 10.93
C ALA A 180 26.73 29.27 10.90
N ASP A 181 26.02 28.87 9.81
CA ASP A 181 24.58 29.03 9.66
C ASP A 181 23.75 28.04 10.50
N LEU A 182 24.35 26.99 11.01
CA LEU A 182 23.67 26.00 11.88
C LEU A 182 23.76 26.35 13.37
N ALA A 183 24.58 27.33 13.77
CA ALA A 183 24.77 27.65 15.18
C ALA A 183 23.52 28.34 15.79
N GLU A 184 22.82 29.21 15.06
CA GLU A 184 21.62 29.90 15.55
C GLU A 184 20.42 28.96 15.73
N PRO A 185 20.06 28.07 14.77
CA PRO A 185 18.98 27.11 14.94
C PRO A 185 19.20 26.13 16.11
N ILE A 186 20.45 25.75 16.38
CA ILE A 186 20.79 24.88 17.51
C ILE A 186 20.61 25.61 18.84
N ALA A 187 21.03 26.88 18.93
CA ALA A 187 20.87 27.69 20.12
C ALA A 187 19.37 28.03 20.43
N ASP A 188 18.51 28.09 19.40
CA ASP A 188 17.08 28.26 19.56
C ASP A 188 16.41 26.98 20.05
N LEU A 189 16.88 25.82 19.59
CA LEU A 189 16.42 24.50 20.06
C LEU A 189 16.78 24.29 21.54
N GLU A 190 18.00 24.65 21.93
CA GLU A 190 18.44 24.55 23.33
C GLU A 190 17.67 25.50 24.25
N ARG A 191 17.35 26.72 23.79
CA ARG A 191 16.49 27.67 24.52
C ARG A 191 15.05 27.17 24.67
N ALA A 192 14.50 26.54 23.65
CA ALA A 192 13.18 25.92 23.71
C ALA A 192 13.15 24.73 24.70
N LEU A 193 14.14 23.86 24.66
CA LEU A 193 14.29 22.74 25.59
C LEU A 193 14.46 23.20 27.04
N ALA A 194 15.22 24.27 27.30
CA ALA A 194 15.39 24.82 28.63
C ALA A 194 14.10 25.41 29.20
N ARG A 195 13.25 26.03 28.39
CA ARG A 195 11.94 26.53 28.80
C ARG A 195 10.96 25.41 29.20
N PHE A 196 11.00 24.28 28.49
CA PHE A 196 10.17 23.10 28.82
C PHE A 196 10.64 22.42 30.11
N SER A 197 11.95 22.29 30.34
CA SER A 197 12.49 21.74 31.57
C SER A 197 12.11 22.56 32.81
N ALA A 198 12.05 23.87 32.68
CA ALA A 198 11.66 24.77 33.78
C ALA A 198 10.14 24.76 34.08
N ALA A 199 9.29 24.34 33.12
CA ALA A 199 7.85 24.27 33.30
C ALA A 199 7.38 22.91 33.90
N ALA A 200 8.24 21.87 33.86
CA ALA A 200 7.93 20.53 34.37
C ALA A 200 8.24 20.34 35.89
N ILE A 201 8.71 21.34 36.57
CA ILE A 201 9.11 21.32 37.99
C ILE A 201 8.16 22.19 38.84
N LYS A 202 6.95 22.47 38.39
CA LYS A 202 5.91 23.11 39.25
C LYS A 202 4.69 22.21 39.38
#